data_8f8fc5ecd6fe1e6c905bea3b6d0cffe5
#
_entry.id   8f8fc5ecd6fe1e6c905bea3b6d0cffe5
#
_cell.length_a   1.000
_cell.length_b   1.000
_cell.length_c   1.000
_cell.angle_alpha   90.00
_cell.angle_beta   90.00
_cell.angle_gamma   90.00
#
_symmetry.space_group_name_H-M   'P 1'
#
loop_
_entity.id
_entity.type
_entity.pdbx_description
1 polymer ?
#
loop_
_entity_poly.entity_id
_entity_poly.type
_entity_poly.pdbx_seq_one_letter_code
_entity_poly.pdbx_strand_id
1 'polypeptide(L)'
;FYRDAKEYTVYIFDRKNHIKEGISIENMVDDLYHSLQELHIANASIIGMSQGGMIAQLFAIKYPQKVTSLVLALTFSRNNEISRDTIGGWIEMAKNGEIAKLNKDSMCKTFSSPMLKKLYVINKLFLKTVSVEKQERFVRLANSILEFDCHKSLDKITCPTLVLGAKKDLVLGVDGARELANSIPKASYYEFSKQGHA
;
A
#
# COMPACT_ATOMS: atom_id res chain seq x y z
N PHE A 1 6.76 16.16 4.55
CA PHE A 1 5.60 15.65 5.28
C PHE A 1 5.42 16.32 6.65
N TYR A 2 6.50 16.66 7.38
CA TYR A 2 6.41 17.21 8.74
C TYR A 2 6.44 18.75 8.81
N ARG A 3 6.74 19.46 7.73
CA ARG A 3 6.98 20.92 7.77
C ARG A 3 5.72 21.75 7.99
N ASP A 4 4.56 21.21 7.60
CA ASP A 4 3.27 21.93 7.68
C ASP A 4 2.28 21.28 8.67
N ALA A 5 2.72 20.24 9.40
CA ALA A 5 1.90 19.48 10.34
C ALA A 5 1.86 20.07 11.76
N LYS A 6 2.18 21.35 11.95
CA LYS A 6 2.15 21.99 13.28
C LYS A 6 0.76 22.01 13.92
N GLU A 7 -0.28 21.85 13.11
CA GLU A 7 -1.69 21.85 13.54
C GLU A 7 -2.28 20.44 13.68
N TYR A 8 -1.51 19.39 13.38
CA TYR A 8 -1.99 18.00 13.37
C TYR A 8 -1.13 17.10 14.25
N THR A 9 -1.78 16.19 14.95
CA THR A 9 -1.09 15.03 15.51
C THR A 9 -1.04 13.94 14.43
N VAL A 10 0.17 13.50 14.07
CA VAL A 10 0.36 12.47 13.03
C VAL A 10 0.72 11.15 13.69
N TYR A 11 -0.07 10.12 13.40
CA TYR A 11 0.17 8.75 13.79
C TYR A 11 0.62 7.95 12.57
N ILE A 12 1.70 7.19 12.71
CA ILE A 12 2.19 6.28 11.66
C ILE A 12 2.00 4.85 12.15
N PHE A 13 1.14 4.11 11.45
CA PHE A 13 0.87 2.70 11.75
C PHE A 13 1.65 1.80 10.80
N ASP A 14 2.35 0.82 11.33
CA ASP A 14 2.90 -0.31 10.57
C ASP A 14 2.16 -1.59 10.95
N ARG A 15 2.28 -2.61 10.09
CA ARG A 15 1.72 -3.95 10.36
C ARG A 15 2.48 -4.59 11.52
N LYS A 16 1.80 -5.49 12.26
CA LYS A 16 2.41 -6.28 13.33
C LYS A 16 3.71 -6.95 12.87
N ASN A 17 4.66 -7.10 13.79
CA ASN A 17 5.90 -7.80 13.48
C ASN A 17 5.64 -9.29 13.21
N HIS A 18 4.83 -9.94 14.05
CA HIS A 18 4.44 -11.34 13.87
C HIS A 18 3.14 -11.42 13.07
N ILE A 19 3.24 -11.86 11.83
CA ILE A 19 2.14 -12.05 10.90
C ILE A 19 1.76 -13.52 10.85
N LYS A 20 0.49 -13.83 11.15
CA LYS A 20 -0.05 -15.19 11.03
C LYS A 20 -0.17 -15.61 9.57
N GLU A 21 -0.12 -16.90 9.30
CA GLU A 21 -0.48 -17.44 8.01
C GLU A 21 -1.95 -17.13 7.69
N GLY A 22 -2.27 -16.88 6.41
CA GLY A 22 -3.62 -16.51 5.99
C GLY A 22 -4.07 -15.11 6.43
N ILE A 23 -3.14 -14.21 6.81
CA ILE A 23 -3.47 -12.81 7.11
C ILE A 23 -4.13 -12.14 5.92
N SER A 24 -5.25 -11.48 6.14
CA SER A 24 -5.98 -10.72 5.11
C SER A 24 -5.87 -9.20 5.36
N ILE A 25 -6.27 -8.40 4.38
CA ILE A 25 -6.38 -6.94 4.55
C ILE A 25 -7.43 -6.61 5.62
N GLU A 26 -8.53 -7.38 5.72
CA GLU A 26 -9.56 -7.22 6.75
C GLU A 26 -8.98 -7.35 8.17
N ASN A 27 -8.09 -8.32 8.39
CA ASN A 27 -7.42 -8.45 9.70
C ASN A 27 -6.57 -7.22 10.03
N MET A 28 -5.91 -6.62 9.04
CA MET A 28 -5.14 -5.39 9.24
C MET A 28 -6.05 -4.18 9.50
N VAL A 29 -7.24 -4.17 8.94
CA VAL A 29 -8.29 -3.17 9.24
C VAL A 29 -8.75 -3.27 10.69
N ASP A 30 -8.96 -4.49 11.19
CA ASP A 30 -9.32 -4.72 12.60
C ASP A 30 -8.18 -4.29 13.53
N ASP A 31 -6.94 -4.56 13.18
CA ASP A 31 -5.77 -4.10 13.92
C ASP A 31 -5.71 -2.56 13.99
N LEU A 32 -5.95 -1.87 12.88
CA LEU A 32 -6.04 -0.41 12.85
C LEU A 32 -7.18 0.11 13.72
N TYR A 33 -8.37 -0.51 13.63
CA TYR A 33 -9.52 -0.14 14.45
C TYR A 33 -9.21 -0.22 15.95
N HIS A 34 -8.64 -1.33 16.41
CA HIS A 34 -8.25 -1.52 17.81
C HIS A 34 -7.19 -0.50 18.24
N SER A 35 -6.19 -0.21 17.40
CA SER A 35 -5.17 0.80 17.70
C SER A 35 -5.78 2.20 17.87
N LEU A 36 -6.74 2.59 17.04
CA LEU A 36 -7.44 3.87 17.18
C LEU A 36 -8.29 3.93 18.46
N GLN A 37 -8.88 2.79 18.88
CA GLN A 37 -9.62 2.72 20.14
C GLN A 37 -8.70 2.88 21.35
N GLU A 38 -7.58 2.18 21.38
CA GLU A 38 -6.58 2.27 22.47
C GLU A 38 -5.99 3.68 22.60
N LEU A 39 -5.81 4.37 21.47
CA LEU A 39 -5.33 5.76 21.42
C LEU A 39 -6.45 6.79 21.66
N HIS A 40 -7.69 6.35 21.92
CA HIS A 40 -8.87 7.22 22.11
C HIS A 40 -9.11 8.17 20.94
N ILE A 41 -8.78 7.74 19.70
CA ILE A 41 -9.00 8.52 18.48
C ILE A 41 -10.43 8.27 18.00
N ALA A 42 -11.29 9.28 18.10
CA ALA A 42 -12.69 9.17 17.70
C ALA A 42 -12.85 9.08 16.17
N ASN A 43 -12.15 9.95 15.43
CA ASN A 43 -12.09 9.98 13.97
C ASN A 43 -10.78 10.60 13.50
N ALA A 44 -10.41 10.37 12.25
CA ALA A 44 -9.16 10.86 11.67
C ALA A 44 -9.27 11.05 10.16
N SER A 45 -8.41 11.90 9.62
CA SER A 45 -8.05 11.87 8.20
C SER A 45 -7.02 10.77 7.99
N ILE A 46 -7.27 9.89 7.02
CA ILE A 46 -6.43 8.71 6.76
C ILE A 46 -5.68 8.86 5.45
N ILE A 47 -4.39 8.61 5.48
CA ILE A 47 -3.54 8.53 4.29
C ILE A 47 -3.06 7.10 4.16
N GLY A 48 -3.49 6.41 3.10
CA GLY A 48 -3.05 5.06 2.78
C GLY A 48 -2.26 5.00 1.47
N MET A 49 -1.08 4.39 1.51
CA MET A 49 -0.24 4.19 0.32
C MET A 49 -0.07 2.69 0.03
N SER A 50 -0.19 2.30 -1.25
CA SER A 50 -0.02 0.91 -1.70
C SER A 50 -0.92 -0.04 -0.89
N GLN A 51 -0.40 -1.07 -0.22
CA GLN A 51 -1.16 -1.93 0.69
C GLN A 51 -1.87 -1.15 1.81
N GLY A 52 -1.26 -0.07 2.32
CA GLY A 52 -1.91 0.84 3.28
C GLY A 52 -3.15 1.52 2.70
N GLY A 53 -3.19 1.75 1.39
CA GLY A 53 -4.38 2.24 0.69
C GLY A 53 -5.51 1.20 0.62
N MET A 54 -5.20 -0.09 0.53
CA MET A 54 -6.19 -1.17 0.59
C MET A 54 -6.82 -1.25 1.99
N ILE A 55 -5.98 -1.16 3.04
CA ILE A 55 -6.43 -1.09 4.43
C ILE A 55 -7.33 0.14 4.64
N ALA A 56 -6.92 1.31 4.15
CA ALA A 56 -7.66 2.56 4.30
C ALA A 56 -9.03 2.52 3.59
N GLN A 57 -9.13 1.91 2.41
CA GLN A 57 -10.39 1.70 1.69
C GLN A 57 -11.36 0.84 2.50
N LEU A 58 -10.94 -0.36 2.91
CA LEU A 58 -11.80 -1.23 3.72
C LEU A 58 -12.13 -0.63 5.08
N PHE A 59 -11.21 0.12 5.69
CA PHE A 59 -11.49 0.84 6.93
C PHE A 59 -12.58 1.88 6.74
N ALA A 60 -12.53 2.68 5.66
CA ALA A 60 -13.55 3.67 5.35
C ALA A 60 -14.91 3.03 4.99
N ILE A 61 -14.92 1.86 4.36
CA ILE A 61 -16.14 1.08 4.09
C ILE A 61 -16.74 0.53 5.38
N LYS A 62 -15.92 -0.05 6.26
CA LYS A 62 -16.36 -0.72 7.49
C LYS A 62 -16.70 0.25 8.62
N TYR A 63 -15.98 1.38 8.71
CA TYR A 63 -16.10 2.36 9.79
C TYR A 63 -16.21 3.81 9.24
N PRO A 64 -17.21 4.13 8.40
CA PRO A 64 -17.30 5.42 7.72
C PRO A 64 -17.34 6.61 8.69
N GLN A 65 -17.92 6.44 9.89
CA GLN A 65 -18.00 7.48 10.92
C GLN A 65 -16.64 7.81 11.56
N LYS A 66 -15.62 6.97 11.34
CA LYS A 66 -14.27 7.19 11.87
C LYS A 66 -13.33 7.89 10.88
N VAL A 67 -13.79 8.15 9.65
CA VAL A 67 -12.96 8.72 8.59
C VAL A 67 -13.50 10.07 8.16
N THR A 68 -12.78 11.14 8.47
CA THR A 68 -13.15 12.50 8.08
C THR A 68 -12.77 12.82 6.65
N SER A 69 -11.64 12.32 6.18
CA SER A 69 -11.18 12.41 4.79
C SER A 69 -10.19 11.28 4.48
N LEU A 70 -10.03 10.97 3.21
CA LEU A 70 -9.21 9.85 2.76
C LEU A 70 -8.24 10.28 1.65
N VAL A 71 -6.99 9.91 1.77
CA VAL A 71 -6.01 9.99 0.69
C VAL A 71 -5.54 8.58 0.33
N LEU A 72 -5.74 8.18 -0.91
CA LEU A 72 -5.37 6.88 -1.45
C LEU A 72 -4.26 7.07 -2.49
N ALA A 73 -3.04 6.72 -2.13
CA ALA A 73 -1.88 6.91 -2.99
C ALA A 73 -1.36 5.57 -3.53
N LEU A 74 -1.16 5.48 -4.85
CA LEU A 74 -0.48 4.36 -5.50
C LEU A 74 -1.08 3.01 -5.08
N THR A 75 -2.41 2.90 -5.20
CA THR A 75 -3.19 1.74 -4.75
C THR A 75 -4.31 1.43 -5.74
N PHE A 76 -4.99 0.32 -5.54
CA PHE A 76 -6.12 -0.13 -6.34
C PHE A 76 -7.22 -0.71 -5.43
N SER A 77 -8.40 -0.96 -6.00
CA SER A 77 -9.50 -1.65 -5.30
C SER A 77 -9.58 -3.14 -5.57
N ARG A 78 -8.93 -3.61 -6.64
CA ARG A 78 -8.83 -5.01 -7.05
C ARG A 78 -7.58 -5.25 -7.88
N ASN A 79 -7.10 -6.48 -7.90
CA ASN A 79 -5.93 -6.86 -8.68
C ASN A 79 -6.16 -6.76 -10.20
N ASN A 80 -5.12 -6.32 -10.90
CA ASN A 80 -5.00 -6.34 -12.36
C ASN A 80 -3.84 -7.28 -12.77
N GLU A 81 -3.59 -7.42 -14.05
CA GLU A 81 -2.52 -8.28 -14.60
C GLU A 81 -1.15 -7.83 -14.09
N ILE A 82 -0.84 -6.53 -14.14
CA ILE A 82 0.46 -5.97 -13.69
C ILE A 82 0.74 -6.30 -12.23
N SER A 83 -0.25 -6.12 -11.34
CA SER A 83 -0.08 -6.40 -9.92
C SER A 83 0.07 -7.89 -9.64
N ARG A 84 -0.69 -8.75 -10.33
CA ARG A 84 -0.58 -10.20 -10.20
C ARG A 84 0.80 -10.71 -10.61
N ASP A 85 1.29 -10.28 -11.78
CA ASP A 85 2.59 -10.69 -12.30
C ASP A 85 3.74 -10.18 -11.44
N THR A 86 3.66 -8.91 -11.02
CA THR A 86 4.73 -8.29 -10.24
C THR A 86 4.79 -8.87 -8.82
N ILE A 87 3.68 -8.87 -8.10
CA ILE A 87 3.65 -9.33 -6.71
C ILE A 87 3.78 -10.85 -6.64
N GLY A 88 3.13 -11.59 -7.55
CA GLY A 88 3.29 -13.03 -7.67
C GLY A 88 4.75 -13.44 -7.96
N GLY A 89 5.41 -12.75 -8.89
CA GLY A 89 6.82 -12.96 -9.18
C GLY A 89 7.71 -12.68 -7.97
N TRP A 90 7.41 -11.66 -7.16
CA TRP A 90 8.14 -11.37 -5.93
C TRP A 90 7.93 -12.44 -4.85
N ILE A 91 6.73 -12.99 -4.74
CA ILE A 91 6.43 -14.11 -3.84
C ILE A 91 7.26 -15.34 -4.21
N GLU A 92 7.30 -15.69 -5.49
CA GLU A 92 8.08 -16.84 -5.98
C GLU A 92 9.58 -16.63 -5.75
N MET A 93 10.12 -15.44 -6.06
CA MET A 93 11.53 -15.12 -5.77
C MET A 93 11.84 -15.24 -4.27
N ALA A 94 10.91 -14.77 -3.40
CA ALA A 94 11.08 -14.88 -1.96
C ALA A 94 11.09 -16.34 -1.52
N LYS A 95 10.12 -17.16 -1.93
CA LYS A 95 10.03 -18.58 -1.59
C LYS A 95 11.27 -19.38 -2.02
N ASN A 96 11.83 -19.02 -3.17
CA ASN A 96 13.03 -19.67 -3.71
C ASN A 96 14.34 -19.15 -3.10
N GLY A 97 14.27 -18.19 -2.14
CA GLY A 97 15.48 -17.58 -1.55
C GLY A 97 16.23 -16.64 -2.48
N GLU A 98 15.65 -16.25 -3.62
CA GLU A 98 16.23 -15.34 -4.61
C GLU A 98 16.17 -13.86 -4.17
N ILE A 99 16.56 -13.56 -2.94
CA ILE A 99 16.37 -12.25 -2.30
C ILE A 99 17.09 -11.13 -3.06
N ALA A 100 18.28 -11.39 -3.60
CA ALA A 100 19.00 -10.39 -4.38
C ALA A 100 18.26 -10.01 -5.68
N LYS A 101 17.62 -10.99 -6.33
CA LYS A 101 16.82 -10.80 -7.54
C LYS A 101 15.53 -10.04 -7.21
N LEU A 102 14.85 -10.42 -6.14
CA LEU A 102 13.65 -9.73 -5.62
C LEU A 102 13.95 -8.26 -5.34
N ASN A 103 15.00 -7.97 -4.57
CA ASN A 103 15.39 -6.60 -4.24
C ASN A 103 15.72 -5.79 -5.49
N LYS A 104 16.43 -6.36 -6.47
CA LYS A 104 16.74 -5.69 -7.73
C LYS A 104 15.46 -5.37 -8.52
N ASP A 105 14.58 -6.35 -8.68
CA ASP A 105 13.33 -6.17 -9.45
C ASP A 105 12.41 -5.16 -8.76
N SER A 106 12.22 -5.27 -7.45
CA SER A 106 11.38 -4.35 -6.68
C SER A 106 11.88 -2.89 -6.78
N MET A 107 13.19 -2.67 -6.63
CA MET A 107 13.78 -1.33 -6.80
C MET A 107 13.58 -0.78 -8.21
N CYS A 108 13.75 -1.63 -9.23
CA CYS A 108 13.59 -1.22 -10.63
C CYS A 108 12.14 -0.85 -10.97
N LYS A 109 11.16 -1.55 -10.38
CA LYS A 109 9.74 -1.31 -10.61
C LYS A 109 9.18 -0.19 -9.74
N THR A 110 9.66 -0.08 -8.50
CA THR A 110 9.18 0.93 -7.55
C THR A 110 9.64 2.33 -7.92
N PHE A 111 10.93 2.49 -8.28
CA PHE A 111 11.49 3.82 -8.52
C PHE A 111 11.67 4.12 -10.01
N SER A 112 11.13 5.25 -10.46
CA SER A 112 11.32 5.74 -11.83
C SER A 112 12.65 6.47 -12.02
N SER A 113 13.26 7.00 -10.94
CA SER A 113 14.49 7.79 -11.00
C SER A 113 15.74 6.94 -11.27
N PRO A 114 16.54 7.27 -12.30
CA PRO A 114 17.82 6.60 -12.53
C PRO A 114 18.81 6.72 -11.36
N MET A 115 18.73 7.83 -10.60
CA MET A 115 19.58 8.05 -9.44
C MET A 115 19.29 7.06 -8.31
N LEU A 116 18.00 6.80 -8.02
CA LEU A 116 17.61 5.82 -7.01
C LEU A 116 17.99 4.39 -7.43
N LYS A 117 17.92 4.08 -8.72
CA LYS A 117 18.41 2.80 -9.27
C LYS A 117 19.92 2.64 -9.10
N LYS A 118 20.70 3.73 -9.20
CA LYS A 118 22.15 3.70 -8.92
C LYS A 118 22.45 3.52 -7.43
N LEU A 119 21.68 4.12 -6.54
CA LEU A 119 21.81 3.92 -5.09
C LEU A 119 21.62 2.45 -4.68
N TYR A 120 20.82 1.69 -5.42
CA TYR A 120 20.70 0.25 -5.21
C TYR A 120 22.03 -0.50 -5.39
N VAL A 121 22.82 -0.13 -6.39
CA VAL A 121 24.13 -0.76 -6.64
C VAL A 121 25.06 -0.56 -5.44
N ILE A 122 25.00 0.62 -4.82
CA ILE A 122 25.79 0.94 -3.62
C ILE A 122 25.23 0.18 -2.40
N ASN A 123 23.92 0.12 -2.24
CA ASN A 123 23.25 -0.61 -1.16
C ASN A 123 23.48 -2.14 -1.23
N LYS A 124 23.73 -2.69 -2.41
CA LYS A 124 24.07 -4.11 -2.58
C LYS A 124 25.28 -4.53 -1.74
N LEU A 125 26.22 -3.61 -1.49
CA LEU A 125 27.39 -3.84 -0.63
C LEU A 125 27.02 -3.94 0.87
N PHE A 126 25.82 -3.46 1.25
CA PHE A 126 25.31 -3.43 2.62
C PHE A 126 24.10 -4.31 2.86
N LEU A 127 23.63 -5.07 1.84
CA LEU A 127 22.52 -6.00 2.02
C LEU A 127 22.95 -7.14 2.95
N LYS A 128 22.52 -7.02 4.20
CA LYS A 128 22.57 -8.14 5.15
C LYS A 128 21.65 -9.26 4.62
N THR A 129 22.02 -10.51 4.88
CA THR A 129 21.14 -11.66 4.65
C THR A 129 19.78 -11.42 5.33
N VAL A 130 18.71 -11.50 4.57
CA VAL A 130 17.34 -11.39 5.09
C VAL A 130 17.04 -12.66 5.87
N SER A 131 16.60 -12.54 7.12
CA SER A 131 16.22 -13.71 7.91
C SER A 131 15.01 -14.43 7.30
N VAL A 132 14.90 -15.74 7.51
CA VAL A 132 13.75 -16.56 7.06
C VAL A 132 12.43 -15.95 7.54
N GLU A 133 12.36 -15.51 8.79
CA GLU A 133 11.17 -14.85 9.37
C GLU A 133 10.74 -13.61 8.58
N LYS A 134 11.68 -12.76 8.16
CA LYS A 134 11.37 -11.57 7.35
C LYS A 134 10.90 -11.95 5.95
N GLN A 135 11.45 -13.01 5.38
CA GLN A 135 11.04 -13.54 4.09
C GLN A 135 9.62 -14.10 4.15
N GLU A 136 9.31 -14.91 5.15
CA GLU A 136 7.95 -15.42 5.39
C GLU A 136 6.95 -14.30 5.64
N ARG A 137 7.32 -13.32 6.48
CA ARG A 137 6.49 -12.14 6.72
C ARG A 137 6.17 -11.40 5.41
N PHE A 138 7.17 -11.21 4.54
CA PHE A 138 6.96 -10.60 3.23
C PHE A 138 5.97 -11.41 2.39
N VAL A 139 6.14 -12.73 2.28
CA VAL A 139 5.26 -13.62 1.50
C VAL A 139 3.82 -13.56 2.00
N ARG A 140 3.60 -13.60 3.33
CA ARG A 140 2.26 -13.52 3.94
C ARG A 140 1.58 -12.18 3.61
N LEU A 141 2.30 -11.07 3.75
CA LEU A 141 1.78 -9.74 3.41
C LEU A 141 1.52 -9.57 1.91
N ALA A 142 2.37 -10.11 1.06
CA ALA A 142 2.20 -10.05 -0.39
C ALA A 142 1.00 -10.89 -0.87
N ASN A 143 0.76 -12.07 -0.27
CA ASN A 143 -0.43 -12.87 -0.55
C ASN A 143 -1.72 -12.11 -0.23
N SER A 144 -1.79 -11.39 0.89
CA SER A 144 -2.97 -10.60 1.24
C SER A 144 -3.30 -9.50 0.21
N ILE A 145 -2.30 -9.02 -0.54
CA ILE A 145 -2.51 -8.08 -1.66
C ILE A 145 -3.17 -8.81 -2.84
N LEU A 146 -2.70 -10.02 -3.17
CA LEU A 146 -3.25 -10.80 -4.29
C LEU A 146 -4.69 -11.27 -4.06
N GLU A 147 -5.11 -11.42 -2.82
CA GLU A 147 -6.46 -11.82 -2.42
C GLU A 147 -7.42 -10.62 -2.29
N PHE A 148 -6.90 -9.40 -2.32
CA PHE A 148 -7.68 -8.19 -2.06
C PHE A 148 -8.61 -7.83 -3.23
N ASP A 149 -9.90 -7.63 -2.91
CA ASP A 149 -10.91 -7.04 -3.78
C ASP A 149 -12.02 -6.38 -2.94
N CYS A 150 -12.12 -5.06 -3.02
CA CYS A 150 -13.22 -4.30 -2.43
C CYS A 150 -14.00 -3.47 -3.46
N HIS A 151 -13.75 -3.69 -4.75
CA HIS A 151 -14.25 -2.85 -5.84
C HIS A 151 -15.77 -2.64 -5.79
N LYS A 152 -16.54 -3.70 -5.53
CA LYS A 152 -18.01 -3.64 -5.47
C LYS A 152 -18.57 -2.85 -4.28
N SER A 153 -17.72 -2.40 -3.36
CA SER A 153 -18.13 -1.69 -2.14
C SER A 153 -17.60 -0.25 -2.07
N LEU A 154 -16.97 0.25 -3.13
CA LEU A 154 -16.39 1.59 -3.17
C LEU A 154 -17.41 2.71 -3.05
N ASP A 155 -18.65 2.46 -3.46
CA ASP A 155 -19.79 3.37 -3.30
C ASP A 155 -20.12 3.69 -1.84
N LYS A 156 -19.70 2.82 -0.89
CA LYS A 156 -19.86 3.01 0.55
C LYS A 156 -18.84 3.99 1.16
N ILE A 157 -17.81 4.38 0.41
CA ILE A 157 -16.86 5.43 0.84
C ILE A 157 -17.51 6.78 0.64
N THR A 158 -18.01 7.39 1.72
CA THR A 158 -18.81 8.61 1.69
C THR A 158 -18.02 9.88 2.04
N CYS A 159 -16.82 9.74 2.61
CA CYS A 159 -15.97 10.88 2.96
C CYS A 159 -15.29 11.49 1.71
N PRO A 160 -14.87 12.78 1.76
CA PRO A 160 -14.03 13.37 0.74
C PRO A 160 -12.76 12.54 0.54
N THR A 161 -12.48 12.17 -0.70
CA THR A 161 -11.37 11.28 -1.04
C THR A 161 -10.49 11.89 -2.13
N LEU A 162 -9.16 11.86 -1.91
CA LEU A 162 -8.18 12.19 -2.92
C LEU A 162 -7.44 10.92 -3.34
N VAL A 163 -7.49 10.59 -4.63
CA VAL A 163 -6.74 9.47 -5.20
C VAL A 163 -5.52 10.01 -5.95
N LEU A 164 -4.35 9.47 -5.62
CA LEU A 164 -3.07 9.81 -6.23
C LEU A 164 -2.55 8.63 -7.05
N GLY A 165 -2.44 8.82 -8.37
CA GLY A 165 -1.85 7.84 -9.29
C GLY A 165 -0.48 8.27 -9.79
N ALA A 166 0.30 7.33 -10.29
CA ALA A 166 1.59 7.59 -10.95
C ALA A 166 1.66 6.88 -12.29
N LYS A 167 1.91 7.64 -13.37
CA LYS A 167 1.89 7.13 -14.74
C LYS A 167 2.94 6.05 -15.01
N LYS A 168 4.05 6.07 -14.26
CA LYS A 168 5.14 5.10 -14.38
C LYS A 168 5.14 4.06 -13.26
N ASP A 169 4.00 3.82 -12.63
CA ASP A 169 3.86 2.75 -11.65
C ASP A 169 3.92 1.38 -12.35
N LEU A 170 5.03 0.67 -12.17
CA LEU A 170 5.26 -0.68 -12.72
C LEU A 170 4.93 -1.77 -11.69
N VAL A 171 4.46 -1.42 -10.51
CA VAL A 171 4.10 -2.37 -9.45
C VAL A 171 2.61 -2.70 -9.49
N LEU A 172 1.77 -1.67 -9.48
CA LEU A 172 0.31 -1.82 -9.46
C LEU A 172 -0.38 -1.35 -10.76
N GLY A 173 0.35 -0.58 -11.59
CA GLY A 173 -0.21 0.10 -12.75
C GLY A 173 -1.03 1.33 -12.35
N VAL A 174 -1.16 2.28 -13.27
CA VAL A 174 -1.90 3.53 -13.02
C VAL A 174 -3.42 3.36 -13.17
N ASP A 175 -3.87 2.38 -13.94
CA ASP A 175 -5.29 2.20 -14.27
C ASP A 175 -6.12 1.80 -13.04
N GLY A 176 -5.54 1.06 -12.09
CA GLY A 176 -6.20 0.75 -10.81
C GLY A 176 -6.54 2.00 -10.00
N ALA A 177 -5.66 3.01 -10.00
CA ALA A 177 -5.91 4.29 -9.32
C ALA A 177 -6.98 5.12 -10.06
N ARG A 178 -7.01 5.11 -11.40
CA ARG A 178 -8.05 5.76 -12.20
C ARG A 178 -9.42 5.12 -11.96
N GLU A 179 -9.48 3.79 -11.99
CA GLU A 179 -10.70 3.03 -11.70
C GLU A 179 -11.23 3.35 -10.29
N LEU A 180 -10.33 3.39 -9.31
CA LEU A 180 -10.65 3.73 -7.93
C LEU A 180 -11.28 5.12 -7.81
N ALA A 181 -10.68 6.13 -8.45
CA ALA A 181 -11.19 7.50 -8.45
C ALA A 181 -12.56 7.62 -9.12
N ASN A 182 -12.80 6.87 -10.19
CA ASN A 182 -14.08 6.88 -10.90
C ASN A 182 -15.20 6.16 -10.13
N SER A 183 -14.84 5.26 -9.21
CA SER A 183 -15.80 4.42 -8.47
C SER A 183 -16.18 4.96 -7.10
N ILE A 184 -15.40 5.89 -6.53
CA ILE A 184 -15.70 6.52 -5.24
C ILE A 184 -16.49 7.81 -5.48
N PRO A 185 -17.71 7.98 -4.91
CA PRO A 185 -18.63 9.08 -5.26
C PRO A 185 -18.08 10.49 -5.06
N LYS A 186 -17.20 10.69 -4.06
CA LYS A 186 -16.63 12.01 -3.72
C LYS A 186 -15.12 12.05 -3.94
N ALA A 187 -14.61 11.31 -4.91
CA ALA A 187 -13.19 11.29 -5.20
C ALA A 187 -12.77 12.41 -6.15
N SER A 188 -11.62 12.99 -5.83
CA SER A 188 -10.80 13.78 -6.75
C SER A 188 -9.58 12.95 -7.15
N TYR A 189 -9.07 13.14 -8.35
CA TYR A 189 -7.92 12.41 -8.87
C TYR A 189 -6.77 13.31 -9.26
N TYR A 190 -5.56 12.92 -8.90
CA TYR A 190 -4.34 13.56 -9.41
C TYR A 190 -3.33 12.50 -9.86
N GLU A 191 -2.76 12.68 -11.07
CA GLU A 191 -1.79 11.77 -11.66
C GLU A 191 -0.42 12.41 -11.80
N PHE A 192 0.57 11.81 -11.20
CA PHE A 192 1.97 12.18 -11.37
C PHE A 192 2.52 11.60 -12.68
N SER A 193 2.92 12.47 -13.61
CA SER A 193 3.34 12.06 -14.96
C SER A 193 4.74 11.41 -15.01
N LYS A 194 5.61 11.69 -14.06
CA LYS A 194 7.03 11.28 -14.08
C LYS A 194 7.39 10.26 -12.99
N GLN A 195 6.55 10.07 -11.99
CA GLN A 195 6.78 9.23 -10.81
C GLN A 195 6.45 7.76 -11.10
N GLY A 196 7.12 6.85 -10.36
CA GLY A 196 6.81 5.44 -10.26
C GLY A 196 5.94 5.14 -9.05
N HIS A 197 6.08 3.91 -8.51
CA HIS A 197 5.32 3.48 -7.34
C HIS A 197 5.79 4.17 -6.02
N ALA A 198 6.98 4.77 -6.01
CA ALA A 198 7.49 5.59 -4.90
C ALA A 198 8.52 6.63 -5.42
#